data_359fd31227198ea1af45bb0251616709
#
_entry.id   359fd31227198ea1af45bb0251616709
#
_cell.length_a   1.000
_cell.length_b   1.000
_cell.length_c   1.000
_cell.angle_alpha   90.00
_cell.angle_beta   90.00
_cell.angle_gamma   90.00
#
_symmetry.space_group_name_H-M   'P 1'
#
loop_
_entity.id
_entity.type
_entity.pdbx_description
1 polymer ?
#
loop_
_entity_poly.entity_id
_entity_poly.type
_entity_poly.pdbx_seq_one_letter_code
_entity_poly.pdbx_strand_id
1 'polypeptide(L)'
;SGVSGPKSFVMTVNAGEIPQSHWTQDPEVGGGRIIGEACHFIDLLRHLAGAAIVDCQRLAMKGFIKDTVSLQMAFADGSIGTVHYFANGSKVYPKERLEVFAAGRVLQLDNFRKLKGYDWPGLRKMNLWQQDKGQAACVAAFVKVVKHGGDPPISLDELLEVSRVTIALAES
;
A
#
# COMPACT_ATOMS: atom_id res chain seq x y z
N SER A 1 16.68 -12.97 3.37
CA SER A 1 17.84 -12.64 2.51
C SER A 1 17.45 -11.50 1.59
N GLY A 2 17.82 -10.29 2.01
CA GLY A 2 17.38 -9.08 1.35
C GLY A 2 18.04 -8.88 -0.01
N VAL A 3 17.28 -8.36 -0.96
CA VAL A 3 17.83 -7.66 -2.09
C VAL A 3 18.32 -6.32 -1.56
N SER A 4 19.60 -6.05 -1.66
CA SER A 4 20.19 -4.76 -1.25
C SER A 4 19.99 -3.70 -2.32
N GLY A 5 19.88 -2.43 -1.91
CA GLY A 5 19.78 -1.27 -2.79
C GLY A 5 18.35 -0.80 -3.03
N PRO A 6 18.21 0.33 -3.77
CA PRO A 6 16.92 0.95 -4.07
C PRO A 6 15.99 0.01 -4.86
N LYS A 7 14.70 0.18 -4.62
CA LYS A 7 13.61 -0.59 -5.22
C LYS A 7 12.62 0.32 -5.93
N SER A 8 11.94 -0.21 -6.93
CA SER A 8 10.80 0.49 -7.53
C SER A 8 9.54 -0.33 -7.26
N PHE A 9 8.47 0.35 -6.82
CA PHE A 9 7.20 -0.27 -6.46
C PHE A 9 6.08 0.25 -7.36
N VAL A 10 5.25 -0.66 -7.86
CA VAL A 10 4.00 -0.33 -8.54
C VAL A 10 2.87 -1.06 -7.84
N MET A 11 2.03 -0.32 -7.13
CA MET A 11 0.82 -0.84 -6.50
C MET A 11 -0.40 -0.37 -7.29
N THR A 12 -1.17 -1.29 -7.84
CA THR A 12 -2.43 -0.99 -8.50
C THR A 12 -3.59 -1.50 -7.65
N VAL A 13 -4.53 -0.61 -7.35
CA VAL A 13 -5.75 -0.89 -6.59
C VAL A 13 -6.96 -0.56 -7.46
N ASN A 14 -7.66 -1.58 -7.90
CA ASN A 14 -8.97 -1.45 -8.54
C ASN A 14 -10.04 -1.41 -7.45
N ALA A 15 -10.25 -0.24 -6.87
CA ALA A 15 -11.14 -0.05 -5.73
C ALA A 15 -12.64 -0.15 -6.10
N GLY A 16 -12.94 0.12 -7.38
CA GLY A 16 -14.30 0.16 -7.88
C GLY A 16 -15.10 1.35 -7.35
N GLU A 17 -16.18 1.67 -8.05
CA GLU A 17 -17.07 2.78 -7.72
C GLU A 17 -17.89 2.48 -6.46
N ILE A 18 -18.11 3.50 -5.63
CA ILE A 18 -19.06 3.49 -4.51
C ILE A 18 -20.05 4.65 -4.67
N PRO A 19 -21.28 4.53 -4.12
CA PRO A 19 -22.26 5.62 -4.18
C PRO A 19 -21.73 6.91 -3.54
N GLN A 20 -22.08 8.05 -4.11
CA GLN A 20 -21.69 9.36 -3.56
C GLN A 20 -22.23 9.58 -2.13
N SER A 21 -23.34 8.94 -1.78
CA SER A 21 -23.92 8.95 -0.43
C SER A 21 -23.23 8.02 0.57
N HIS A 22 -22.18 7.31 0.15
CA HIS A 22 -21.45 6.42 1.06
C HIS A 22 -20.69 7.27 2.09
N TRP A 23 -20.75 6.88 3.35
CA TRP A 23 -20.17 7.62 4.47
C TRP A 23 -18.68 7.98 4.31
N THR A 24 -17.92 7.16 3.60
CA THR A 24 -16.48 7.45 3.31
C THR A 24 -16.27 8.64 2.38
N GLN A 25 -17.32 9.06 1.63
CA GLN A 25 -17.28 10.24 0.76
C GLN A 25 -17.59 11.54 1.51
N ASP A 26 -18.11 11.43 2.72
CA ASP A 26 -18.34 12.58 3.60
C ASP A 26 -17.00 13.06 4.18
N PRO A 27 -16.55 14.29 3.89
CA PRO A 27 -15.26 14.79 4.38
C PRO A 27 -15.19 14.91 5.91
N GLU A 28 -16.33 15.14 6.57
CA GLU A 28 -16.39 15.30 8.04
C GLU A 28 -16.43 13.95 8.78
N VAL A 29 -16.90 12.90 8.12
CA VAL A 29 -17.09 11.58 8.76
C VAL A 29 -16.06 10.58 8.29
N GLY A 30 -15.87 10.45 6.98
CA GLY A 30 -15.01 9.42 6.38
C GLY A 30 -13.68 9.95 5.83
N GLY A 31 -13.56 11.27 5.60
CA GLY A 31 -12.34 11.90 5.12
C GLY A 31 -11.91 11.51 3.70
N GLY A 32 -12.77 10.78 2.97
CA GLY A 32 -12.47 10.28 1.63
C GLY A 32 -11.67 8.98 1.61
N ARG A 33 -11.57 8.38 0.43
CA ARG A 33 -10.97 7.03 0.27
C ARG A 33 -9.44 7.02 0.33
N ILE A 34 -8.78 8.15 0.15
CA ILE A 34 -7.33 8.22 0.33
C ILE A 34 -6.99 7.98 1.79
N ILE A 35 -7.66 8.68 2.71
CA ILE A 35 -7.49 8.50 4.16
C ILE A 35 -8.01 7.14 4.61
N GLY A 36 -9.20 6.74 4.16
CA GLY A 36 -9.86 5.53 4.63
C GLY A 36 -9.33 4.22 4.05
N GLU A 37 -8.65 4.23 2.90
CA GLU A 37 -8.20 2.99 2.24
C GLU A 37 -6.82 3.08 1.60
N ALA A 38 -6.49 4.14 0.84
CA ALA A 38 -5.20 4.24 0.15
C ALA A 38 -4.01 4.32 1.13
N CYS A 39 -4.24 4.80 2.36
CA CYS A 39 -3.25 4.82 3.45
C CYS A 39 -2.61 3.44 3.69
N HIS A 40 -3.36 2.35 3.56
CA HIS A 40 -2.82 0.99 3.74
C HIS A 40 -1.76 0.63 2.69
N PHE A 41 -1.88 1.15 1.47
CA PHE A 41 -0.93 0.89 0.40
C PHE A 41 0.28 1.82 0.48
N ILE A 42 0.11 3.04 0.99
CA ILE A 42 1.22 3.95 1.33
C ILE A 42 2.08 3.30 2.43
N ASP A 43 1.44 2.82 3.50
CA ASP A 43 2.09 2.09 4.60
C ASP A 43 2.82 0.84 4.11
N LEU A 44 2.18 0.03 3.26
CA LEU A 44 2.79 -1.15 2.66
C LEU A 44 4.07 -0.81 1.89
N LEU A 45 4.05 0.21 1.04
CA LEU A 45 5.23 0.62 0.29
C LEU A 45 6.32 1.17 1.20
N ARG A 46 5.96 1.96 2.23
CA ARG A 46 6.88 2.44 3.27
C ARG A 46 7.58 1.29 3.99
N HIS A 47 6.81 0.28 4.41
CA HIS A 47 7.32 -0.93 5.05
C HIS A 47 8.28 -1.70 4.12
N LEU A 48 7.92 -1.92 2.85
CA LEU A 48 8.73 -2.65 1.88
C LEU A 48 10.00 -1.89 1.46
N ALA A 49 9.97 -0.57 1.43
CA ALA A 49 11.15 0.26 1.23
C ALA A 49 12.11 0.11 2.40
N GLY A 50 11.58 0.09 3.63
CA GLY A 50 12.35 0.09 4.87
C GLY A 50 13.04 1.44 5.12
N ALA A 51 12.59 2.52 4.47
CA ALA A 51 13.16 3.85 4.51
C ALA A 51 12.06 4.92 4.51
N ALA A 52 12.30 6.06 5.15
CA ALA A 52 11.34 7.15 5.28
C ALA A 52 10.90 7.72 3.92
N ILE A 53 9.64 8.17 3.82
CA ILE A 53 9.12 8.90 2.67
C ILE A 53 9.66 10.33 2.75
N VAL A 54 10.40 10.77 1.72
CA VAL A 54 11.03 12.09 1.68
C VAL A 54 10.34 13.06 0.72
N ASP A 55 9.57 12.54 -0.24
CA ASP A 55 8.77 13.34 -1.17
C ASP A 55 7.53 12.55 -1.61
N CYS A 56 6.43 13.27 -1.88
CA CYS A 56 5.21 12.65 -2.37
C CYS A 56 4.41 13.62 -3.26
N GLN A 57 3.72 13.05 -4.25
CA GLN A 57 2.91 13.80 -5.20
C GLN A 57 1.62 13.05 -5.52
N ARG A 58 0.56 13.79 -5.80
CA ARG A 58 -0.74 13.26 -6.24
C ARG A 58 -1.09 13.79 -7.63
N LEU A 59 -1.56 12.88 -8.48
CA LEU A 59 -2.25 13.19 -9.71
C LEU A 59 -3.66 12.62 -9.64
N ALA A 60 -4.69 13.48 -9.71
CA ALA A 60 -6.08 13.08 -9.67
C ALA A 60 -6.72 13.14 -11.07
N MET A 61 -7.56 12.16 -11.38
CA MET A 61 -8.42 12.20 -12.56
C MET A 61 -9.47 13.31 -12.38
N LYS A 62 -9.66 14.14 -13.42
CA LYS A 62 -10.72 15.15 -13.40
C LYS A 62 -12.09 14.47 -13.52
N GLY A 63 -13.00 14.74 -12.59
CA GLY A 63 -14.35 14.17 -12.56
C GLY A 63 -15.10 14.51 -11.28
N PHE A 64 -16.35 14.05 -11.19
CA PHE A 64 -17.17 14.22 -10.00
C PHE A 64 -16.65 13.42 -8.79
N ILE A 65 -16.04 12.27 -9.04
CA ILE A 65 -15.45 11.41 -8.01
C ILE A 65 -13.94 11.62 -8.02
N LYS A 66 -13.42 12.17 -6.93
CA LYS A 66 -11.98 12.48 -6.78
C LYS A 66 -11.14 11.29 -6.31
N ASP A 67 -11.70 10.09 -6.31
CA ASP A 67 -11.09 8.87 -5.78
C ASP A 67 -10.19 8.12 -6.76
N THR A 68 -10.10 8.58 -8.02
CA THR A 68 -9.21 7.98 -9.00
C THR A 68 -7.93 8.79 -9.05
N VAL A 69 -6.89 8.25 -8.40
CA VAL A 69 -5.62 8.97 -8.20
C VAL A 69 -4.42 8.08 -8.45
N SER A 70 -3.31 8.72 -8.81
CA SER A 70 -1.96 8.15 -8.79
C SER A 70 -1.16 8.91 -7.75
N LEU A 71 -0.64 8.20 -6.76
CA LEU A 71 0.18 8.70 -5.67
C LEU A 71 1.61 8.25 -5.91
N GLN A 72 2.55 9.17 -5.97
CA GLN A 72 3.98 8.88 -6.15
C GLN A 72 4.74 9.23 -4.88
N MET A 73 5.72 8.42 -4.53
CA MET A 73 6.55 8.59 -3.35
C MET A 73 8.01 8.34 -3.68
N ALA A 74 8.90 9.14 -3.09
CA ALA A 74 10.33 8.90 -3.05
C ALA A 74 10.73 8.56 -1.60
N PHE A 75 11.66 7.63 -1.45
CA PHE A 75 12.14 7.15 -0.15
C PHE A 75 13.60 7.55 0.07
N ALA A 76 14.00 7.68 1.32
CA ALA A 76 15.33 8.14 1.73
C ALA A 76 16.49 7.24 1.24
N ASP A 77 16.22 5.97 0.95
CA ASP A 77 17.20 5.01 0.39
C ASP A 77 17.34 5.11 -1.16
N GLY A 78 16.63 6.05 -1.79
CA GLY A 78 16.57 6.20 -3.25
C GLY A 78 15.52 5.33 -3.93
N SER A 79 14.73 4.55 -3.17
CA SER A 79 13.58 3.81 -3.70
C SER A 79 12.48 4.78 -4.16
N ILE A 80 11.66 4.32 -5.11
CA ILE A 80 10.47 5.04 -5.57
C ILE A 80 9.26 4.12 -5.56
N GLY A 81 8.07 4.67 -5.34
CA GLY A 81 6.83 3.91 -5.34
C GLY A 81 5.66 4.68 -5.93
N THR A 82 4.76 3.96 -6.58
CA THR A 82 3.51 4.51 -7.06
C THR A 82 2.35 3.66 -6.58
N VAL A 83 1.31 4.32 -6.03
CA VAL A 83 0.01 3.72 -5.74
C VAL A 83 -1.01 4.27 -6.73
N HIS A 84 -1.43 3.44 -7.66
CA HIS A 84 -2.56 3.71 -8.55
C HIS A 84 -3.85 3.26 -7.85
N TYR A 85 -4.59 4.19 -7.29
CA TYR A 85 -5.87 3.93 -6.65
C TYR A 85 -7.00 4.35 -7.59
N PHE A 86 -7.66 3.38 -8.24
CA PHE A 86 -8.63 3.62 -9.28
C PHE A 86 -10.03 3.19 -8.86
N ALA A 87 -10.93 4.16 -8.73
CA ALA A 87 -12.33 3.95 -8.34
C ALA A 87 -13.25 3.71 -9.55
N ASN A 88 -12.77 3.88 -10.77
CA ASN A 88 -13.55 3.79 -12.02
C ASN A 88 -13.45 2.43 -12.72
N GLY A 89 -12.80 1.45 -12.11
CA GLY A 89 -12.63 0.11 -12.68
C GLY A 89 -13.79 -0.83 -12.40
N SER A 90 -13.88 -1.90 -13.20
CA SER A 90 -14.87 -2.96 -13.01
C SER A 90 -14.53 -3.83 -11.80
N LYS A 91 -15.52 -4.09 -10.95
CA LYS A 91 -15.37 -4.98 -9.77
C LYS A 91 -15.11 -6.46 -10.11
N VAL A 92 -15.27 -6.85 -11.35
CA VAL A 92 -14.91 -8.21 -11.84
C VAL A 92 -13.39 -8.36 -12.02
N TYR A 93 -12.68 -7.23 -12.23
CA TYR A 93 -11.21 -7.23 -12.31
C TYR A 93 -10.60 -7.40 -10.90
N PRO A 94 -9.47 -8.13 -10.76
CA PRO A 94 -8.80 -8.30 -9.47
C PRO A 94 -8.51 -6.96 -8.78
N LYS A 95 -8.70 -6.94 -7.46
CA LYS A 95 -8.64 -5.68 -6.69
C LYS A 95 -7.21 -5.15 -6.56
N GLU A 96 -6.24 -5.99 -6.24
CA GLU A 96 -4.91 -5.52 -5.85
C GLU A 96 -3.80 -6.24 -6.63
N ARG A 97 -2.82 -5.46 -7.10
CA ARG A 97 -1.58 -5.96 -7.68
C ARG A 97 -0.42 -5.11 -7.19
N LEU A 98 0.62 -5.77 -6.69
CA LEU A 98 1.89 -5.14 -6.34
C LEU A 98 3.02 -5.76 -7.17
N GLU A 99 3.85 -4.91 -7.76
CA GLU A 99 5.08 -5.29 -8.43
C GLU A 99 6.26 -4.60 -7.76
N VAL A 100 7.32 -5.35 -7.50
CA VAL A 100 8.56 -4.87 -6.89
C VAL A 100 9.73 -5.20 -7.81
N PHE A 101 10.42 -4.17 -8.27
CA PHE A 101 11.59 -4.27 -9.13
C PHE A 101 12.84 -3.95 -8.30
N ALA A 102 13.81 -4.84 -8.27
CA ALA A 102 15.02 -4.66 -7.48
C ALA A 102 16.19 -5.51 -8.02
N ALA A 103 17.33 -4.90 -8.26
CA ALA A 103 18.58 -5.57 -8.66
C ALA A 103 18.39 -6.61 -9.79
N GLY A 104 17.71 -6.23 -10.88
CA GLY A 104 17.45 -7.09 -12.04
C GLY A 104 16.39 -8.18 -11.81
N ARG A 105 15.60 -8.10 -10.73
CA ARG A 105 14.61 -9.11 -10.33
C ARG A 105 13.24 -8.47 -10.18
N VAL A 106 12.18 -9.27 -10.31
CA VAL A 106 10.81 -8.79 -10.10
C VAL A 106 10.04 -9.73 -9.19
N LEU A 107 9.30 -9.16 -8.23
CA LEU A 107 8.23 -9.85 -7.52
C LEU A 107 6.89 -9.30 -8.00
N GLN A 108 5.92 -10.18 -8.23
CA GLN A 108 4.56 -9.83 -8.57
C GLN A 108 3.61 -10.51 -7.59
N LEU A 109 2.84 -9.69 -6.86
CA LEU A 109 1.81 -10.15 -5.94
C LEU A 109 0.44 -9.81 -6.53
N ASP A 110 -0.39 -10.82 -6.76
CA ASP A 110 -1.76 -10.65 -7.21
C ASP A 110 -2.73 -10.95 -6.08
N ASN A 111 -3.52 -9.94 -5.72
CA ASN A 111 -4.66 -10.00 -4.81
C ASN A 111 -4.34 -10.65 -3.45
N PHE A 112 -3.14 -10.46 -2.92
CA PHE A 112 -2.63 -11.08 -1.68
C PHE A 112 -2.86 -12.59 -1.61
N ARG A 113 -2.82 -13.25 -2.78
CA ARG A 113 -3.06 -14.68 -2.95
C ARG A 113 -1.99 -15.39 -3.75
N LYS A 114 -1.48 -14.75 -4.80
CA LYS A 114 -0.48 -15.34 -5.68
C LYS A 114 0.75 -14.45 -5.70
N LEU A 115 1.90 -15.03 -5.34
CA LEU A 115 3.20 -14.36 -5.44
C LEU A 115 4.05 -15.10 -6.47
N LYS A 116 4.66 -14.37 -7.39
CA LYS A 116 5.55 -14.89 -8.42
C LYS A 116 6.86 -14.12 -8.40
N GLY A 117 7.96 -14.84 -8.40
CA GLY A 117 9.29 -14.29 -8.53
C GLY A 117 9.86 -14.54 -9.93
N TYR A 118 10.46 -13.50 -10.51
CA TYR A 118 11.24 -13.56 -11.74
C TYR A 118 12.70 -13.31 -11.36
N ASP A 119 13.56 -14.26 -11.61
CA ASP A 119 14.97 -14.28 -11.20
C ASP A 119 15.18 -14.04 -9.70
N TRP A 120 14.13 -14.32 -8.89
CA TRP A 120 14.17 -14.13 -7.45
C TRP A 120 14.68 -15.37 -6.74
N PRO A 121 15.84 -15.31 -6.00
CA PRO A 121 16.42 -16.46 -5.34
C PRO A 121 15.46 -17.10 -4.34
N GLY A 122 15.27 -18.41 -4.46
CA GLY A 122 14.44 -19.18 -3.53
C GLY A 122 12.93 -19.00 -3.68
N LEU A 123 12.47 -18.13 -4.60
CA LEU A 123 11.05 -17.91 -4.83
C LEU A 123 10.70 -17.91 -6.33
N ARG A 124 10.07 -18.97 -6.79
CA ARG A 124 9.52 -19.04 -8.14
C ARG A 124 8.02 -18.70 -8.16
N LYS A 125 7.25 -19.31 -7.27
CA LYS A 125 5.80 -19.13 -7.18
C LYS A 125 5.27 -19.58 -5.82
N MET A 126 4.35 -18.82 -5.24
CA MET A 126 3.56 -19.19 -4.07
C MET A 126 2.09 -18.87 -4.36
N ASN A 127 1.20 -19.82 -4.10
CA ASN A 127 -0.24 -19.63 -4.25
C ASN A 127 -0.92 -20.06 -2.95
N LEU A 128 -1.74 -19.18 -2.43
CA LEU A 128 -2.62 -19.48 -1.31
C LEU A 128 -3.98 -19.98 -1.83
N TRP A 129 -4.64 -20.85 -1.09
CA TRP A 129 -6.02 -21.29 -1.37
C TRP A 129 -7.00 -20.11 -1.25
N GLN A 130 -6.83 -19.28 -0.20
CA GLN A 130 -7.60 -18.07 0.05
C GLN A 130 -6.68 -16.86 0.11
N GLN A 131 -7.27 -15.67 -0.09
CA GLN A 131 -6.57 -14.41 0.12
C GLN A 131 -6.17 -14.26 1.59
N ASP A 132 -4.93 -13.86 1.84
CA ASP A 132 -4.44 -13.53 3.18
C ASP A 132 -3.79 -12.14 3.15
N LYS A 133 -4.44 -11.20 3.83
CA LYS A 133 -3.95 -9.83 4.03
C LYS A 133 -3.23 -9.64 5.38
N GLY A 134 -2.93 -10.72 6.08
CA GLY A 134 -2.13 -10.70 7.28
C GLY A 134 -2.86 -10.28 8.56
N GLN A 135 -4.21 -10.17 8.57
CA GLN A 135 -4.95 -9.71 9.75
C GLN A 135 -4.65 -10.55 11.00
N ALA A 136 -4.65 -11.87 10.86
CA ALA A 136 -4.36 -12.77 11.99
C ALA A 136 -2.92 -12.58 12.50
N ALA A 137 -1.94 -12.43 11.60
CA ALA A 137 -0.55 -12.20 11.95
C ALA A 137 -0.34 -10.83 12.62
N CYS A 138 -1.03 -9.79 12.12
CA CYS A 138 -1.00 -8.45 12.71
C CYS A 138 -1.53 -8.45 14.15
N VAL A 139 -2.71 -9.04 14.38
CA VAL A 139 -3.28 -9.17 15.72
C VAL A 139 -2.37 -9.98 16.64
N ALA A 140 -1.82 -11.10 16.16
CA ALA A 140 -0.91 -11.94 16.95
C ALA A 140 0.36 -11.17 17.34
N ALA A 141 0.96 -10.39 16.42
CA ALA A 141 2.12 -9.57 16.70
C ALA A 141 1.84 -8.50 17.76
N PHE A 142 0.71 -7.81 17.64
CA PHE A 142 0.29 -6.81 18.62
C PHE A 142 0.05 -7.42 20.01
N VAL A 143 -0.73 -8.50 20.08
CA VAL A 143 -1.03 -9.20 21.35
C VAL A 143 0.23 -9.73 22.02
N LYS A 144 1.21 -10.20 21.23
CA LYS A 144 2.51 -10.66 21.76
C LYS A 144 3.23 -9.54 22.50
N VAL A 145 3.30 -8.34 21.92
CA VAL A 145 3.94 -7.18 22.55
C VAL A 145 3.19 -6.74 23.81
N VAL A 146 1.87 -6.69 23.77
CA VAL A 146 1.04 -6.35 24.95
C VAL A 146 1.27 -7.33 26.10
N LYS A 147 1.41 -8.64 25.81
CA LYS A 147 1.60 -9.68 26.84
C LYS A 147 3.00 -9.79 27.39
N HIS A 148 4.00 -9.58 26.56
CA HIS A 148 5.39 -9.89 26.91
C HIS A 148 6.30 -8.66 26.95
N GLY A 149 5.78 -7.48 26.59
CA GLY A 149 6.58 -6.27 26.40
C GLY A 149 7.42 -6.32 25.12
N GLY A 150 8.19 -5.30 24.89
CA GLY A 150 9.08 -5.11 23.73
C GLY A 150 8.62 -3.96 22.84
N ASP A 151 9.33 -3.77 21.75
CA ASP A 151 9.02 -2.72 20.78
C ASP A 151 7.76 -3.05 19.98
N PRO A 152 6.92 -2.05 19.66
CA PRO A 152 5.75 -2.25 18.82
C PRO A 152 6.16 -2.75 17.42
N PRO A 153 5.33 -3.57 16.76
CA PRO A 153 5.64 -4.08 15.42
C PRO A 153 5.87 -3.00 14.37
N ILE A 154 5.26 -1.83 14.55
CA ILE A 154 5.46 -0.62 13.76
C ILE A 154 5.75 0.50 14.75
N SER A 155 6.81 1.28 14.52
CA SER A 155 7.18 2.38 15.41
C SER A 155 6.16 3.53 15.34
N LEU A 156 6.04 4.31 16.42
CA LEU A 156 5.18 5.49 16.44
C LEU A 156 5.58 6.51 15.37
N ASP A 157 6.88 6.69 15.14
CA ASP A 157 7.40 7.63 14.13
C ASP A 157 6.96 7.21 12.71
N GLU A 158 6.98 5.91 12.40
CA GLU A 158 6.52 5.38 11.13
C GLU A 158 5.00 5.56 10.94
N LEU A 159 4.21 5.31 11.99
CA LEU A 159 2.76 5.56 11.96
C LEU A 159 2.44 7.03 11.73
N LEU A 160 3.14 7.94 12.41
CA LEU A 160 2.97 9.39 12.26
C LEU A 160 3.42 9.88 10.88
N GLU A 161 4.52 9.34 10.35
CA GLU A 161 5.02 9.64 9.00
C GLU A 161 3.98 9.27 7.94
N VAL A 162 3.51 8.02 7.94
CA VAL A 162 2.49 7.54 6.99
C VAL A 162 1.19 8.34 7.10
N SER A 163 0.76 8.68 8.32
CA SER A 163 -0.44 9.49 8.54
C SER A 163 -0.29 10.90 7.95
N ARG A 164 0.84 11.58 8.19
CA ARG A 164 1.11 12.92 7.63
C ARG A 164 1.14 12.90 6.10
N VAL A 165 1.84 11.92 5.52
CA VAL A 165 1.93 11.76 4.05
C VAL A 165 0.53 11.50 3.46
N THR A 166 -0.26 10.64 4.10
CA THR A 166 -1.63 10.34 3.65
C THR A 166 -2.52 11.58 3.65
N ILE A 167 -2.48 12.37 4.73
CA ILE A 167 -3.26 13.62 4.86
C ILE A 167 -2.81 14.62 3.79
N ALA A 168 -1.50 14.85 3.64
CA ALA A 168 -0.96 15.75 2.64
C ALA A 168 -1.38 15.38 1.20
N LEU A 169 -1.39 14.07 0.88
CA LEU A 169 -1.86 13.56 -0.40
C LEU A 169 -3.38 13.66 -0.58
N ALA A 170 -4.16 13.63 0.51
CA ALA A 170 -5.61 13.79 0.44
C ALA A 170 -6.02 15.24 0.21
N GLU A 171 -5.24 16.21 0.70
CA GLU A 171 -5.51 17.65 0.62
C GLU A 171 -4.94 18.32 -0.65
N SER A 172 -4.01 17.65 -1.36
CA SER A 172 -3.32 18.19 -2.55
C SER A 172 -4.15 18.21 -3.85
#